data_99bfc2616e4e528e56c39c4cefbab3e6
#
_entry.id   99bfc2616e4e528e56c39c4cefbab3e6
#
_cell.length_a   1.000
_cell.length_b   1.000
_cell.length_c   1.000
_cell.angle_alpha   90.00
_cell.angle_beta   90.00
_cell.angle_gamma   90.00
#
_symmetry.space_group_name_H-M   'P 1'
#
loop_
_entity.id
_entity.type
_entity.pdbx_description
1 polymer ?
#
loop_
_entity_poly.entity_id
_entity_poly.type
_entity_poly.pdbx_seq_one_letter_code
_entity_poly.pdbx_strand_id
1 'polypeptide(L)'
;MLQAEALGVHLFALTGGAHREGALAVLAEVWGRCGTVLGMTDPVERTGVAMQPEGGWESFPGTAVTGTAGLLAARMRPGPGVWQAALRREHDVVCLSVMLAPAAEEGLGWGELDARWSAVLPAGQATEECLRGRGVLGVARLYLARLAEPGARPAPEPDRPLMAAVRARTPADPAAPDGWPYGGVTVSQGFAVWEVSAARDARLERRLVVVAAEDQDRELTAWAWTTRARGLPLLGKYLLHAARLRYQLYVWSAAGSAGRLRDAVDAAVTELLERTAAPYGPGREADLLRATRALVGLQARERGLVDRSTRSREMARTVEIAAANLAALGGPSPGGARPGGPFADDHALAEWFGRRLDDEATYLEAALRRCEQVGAFTDQLLQRAGQRRQETVNLGLTGAVGAVLMSLTAIQSLQYTVPLPGPVKPAAVTSLGALALLVSLVVLRVVSPERRWTAVLVGAGAAALGAALAWTAMSAAGVAGAGWTWTGGGTGAAAGLTVAGVVSRRGGRR
;
A
#
# COMPACT_ATOMS: atom_id res chain seq x y z
N MET A 1 15.74 -40.95 -30.59
CA MET A 1 16.14 -40.94 -29.17
C MET A 1 16.77 -39.60 -28.82
N LEU A 2 16.87 -39.27 -27.50
CA LEU A 2 17.51 -38.03 -27.04
C LEU A 2 18.98 -38.28 -26.77
N GLN A 3 19.85 -37.30 -27.01
CA GLN A 3 21.26 -37.32 -26.73
C GLN A 3 21.76 -35.97 -26.20
N ALA A 4 22.99 -35.93 -25.70
CA ALA A 4 23.66 -34.76 -25.16
C ALA A 4 22.82 -34.03 -24.12
N GLU A 5 22.34 -34.77 -23.11
CA GLU A 5 21.55 -34.23 -22.01
C GLU A 5 22.40 -33.25 -21.19
N ALA A 6 21.84 -32.06 -20.92
CA ALA A 6 22.45 -31.02 -20.10
C ALA A 6 21.42 -30.34 -19.24
N LEU A 7 21.86 -29.72 -18.13
CA LEU A 7 21.04 -28.92 -17.25
C LEU A 7 21.57 -27.50 -17.20
N GLY A 8 20.77 -26.56 -17.69
CA GLY A 8 20.98 -25.13 -17.49
C GLY A 8 20.13 -24.62 -16.32
N VAL A 9 20.70 -23.73 -15.52
CA VAL A 9 19.94 -23.09 -14.42
C VAL A 9 20.15 -21.59 -14.45
N HIS A 10 19.07 -20.84 -14.25
CA HIS A 10 19.13 -19.40 -14.02
C HIS A 10 18.44 -19.07 -12.70
N LEU A 11 19.16 -18.43 -11.78
CA LEU A 11 18.64 -17.90 -10.54
C LEU A 11 18.69 -16.37 -10.61
N PHE A 12 17.54 -15.72 -10.49
CA PHE A 12 17.37 -14.26 -10.59
C PHE A 12 17.17 -13.68 -9.20
N ALA A 13 18.00 -12.70 -8.81
CA ALA A 13 17.96 -12.08 -7.50
C ALA A 13 18.00 -10.55 -7.60
N LEU A 14 17.20 -9.87 -6.77
CA LEU A 14 17.16 -8.41 -6.70
C LEU A 14 18.45 -7.88 -6.06
N THR A 15 19.01 -6.81 -6.61
CA THR A 15 20.19 -6.14 -6.04
C THR A 15 19.88 -4.79 -5.43
N GLY A 16 18.60 -4.44 -5.32
CA GLY A 16 18.11 -3.19 -4.75
C GLY A 16 17.01 -3.37 -3.70
N GLY A 17 16.73 -2.30 -2.96
CA GLY A 17 15.65 -2.27 -1.97
C GLY A 17 15.94 -3.07 -0.69
N ALA A 18 14.89 -3.34 0.09
CA ALA A 18 14.97 -3.99 1.40
C ALA A 18 15.49 -5.45 1.35
N HIS A 19 15.38 -6.12 0.21
CA HIS A 19 15.80 -7.53 0.05
C HIS A 19 17.22 -7.73 -0.43
N ARG A 20 17.98 -6.65 -0.68
CA ARG A 20 19.33 -6.69 -1.25
C ARG A 20 20.27 -7.61 -0.49
N GLU A 21 20.40 -7.45 0.82
CA GLU A 21 21.30 -8.25 1.66
C GLU A 21 20.96 -9.74 1.58
N GLY A 22 19.68 -10.08 1.69
CA GLY A 22 19.19 -11.46 1.59
C GLY A 22 19.52 -12.08 0.24
N ALA A 23 19.28 -11.33 -0.85
CA ALA A 23 19.53 -11.76 -2.22
C ALA A 23 21.01 -12.02 -2.49
N LEU A 24 21.89 -11.10 -2.07
CA LEU A 24 23.34 -11.25 -2.20
C LEU A 24 23.87 -12.42 -1.37
N ALA A 25 23.34 -12.64 -0.16
CA ALA A 25 23.72 -13.78 0.66
C ALA A 25 23.33 -15.12 0.01
N VAL A 26 22.14 -15.23 -0.62
CA VAL A 26 21.76 -16.43 -1.39
C VAL A 26 22.72 -16.65 -2.56
N LEU A 27 22.99 -15.59 -3.34
CA LEU A 27 23.90 -15.69 -4.48
C LEU A 27 25.32 -16.10 -4.05
N ALA A 28 25.84 -15.52 -2.97
CA ALA A 28 27.17 -15.84 -2.43
C ALA A 28 27.25 -17.29 -1.97
N GLU A 29 26.23 -17.76 -1.26
CA GLU A 29 26.16 -19.14 -0.78
C GLU A 29 26.10 -20.14 -1.95
N VAL A 30 25.17 -19.95 -2.89
CA VAL A 30 25.04 -20.82 -4.07
C VAL A 30 26.30 -20.76 -4.93
N TRP A 31 26.91 -19.58 -5.12
CA TRP A 31 28.18 -19.43 -5.81
C TRP A 31 29.31 -20.22 -5.15
N GLY A 32 29.43 -20.12 -3.81
CA GLY A 32 30.41 -20.89 -3.05
C GLY A 32 30.24 -22.40 -3.25
N ARG A 33 28.99 -22.87 -3.20
CA ARG A 33 28.62 -24.28 -3.37
C ARG A 33 28.83 -24.78 -4.82
N CYS A 34 28.73 -23.92 -5.83
CA CYS A 34 29.19 -24.29 -7.18
C CYS A 34 30.67 -24.70 -7.20
N GLY A 35 31.49 -24.04 -6.38
CA GLY A 35 32.89 -24.43 -6.22
C GLY A 35 33.05 -25.75 -5.47
N THR A 36 32.45 -25.88 -4.29
CA THR A 36 32.69 -27.02 -3.39
C THR A 36 31.91 -28.28 -3.77
N VAL A 37 30.71 -28.18 -4.30
CA VAL A 37 29.84 -29.32 -4.63
C VAL A 37 30.00 -29.74 -6.10
N LEU A 38 30.11 -28.77 -7.02
CA LEU A 38 30.22 -29.05 -8.46
C LEU A 38 31.66 -29.02 -8.97
N GLY A 39 32.64 -28.69 -8.11
CA GLY A 39 34.06 -28.66 -8.47
C GLY A 39 34.43 -27.52 -9.43
N MET A 40 33.64 -26.42 -9.49
CA MET A 40 33.92 -25.29 -10.35
C MET A 40 34.97 -24.38 -9.71
N THR A 41 36.23 -24.73 -9.81
CA THR A 41 37.36 -24.08 -9.12
C THR A 41 38.21 -23.20 -10.02
N ASP A 42 38.06 -23.29 -11.34
CA ASP A 42 38.94 -22.65 -12.30
C ASP A 42 38.26 -21.43 -12.97
N PRO A 43 39.07 -20.43 -13.38
CA PRO A 43 38.55 -19.29 -14.13
C PRO A 43 38.17 -19.72 -15.56
N VAL A 44 37.20 -19.05 -16.14
CA VAL A 44 36.86 -19.20 -17.56
C VAL A 44 37.78 -18.30 -18.39
N GLU A 45 38.90 -18.82 -18.84
CA GLU A 45 40.03 -18.07 -19.44
C GLU A 45 39.62 -17.11 -20.57
N ARG A 46 38.65 -17.49 -21.42
CA ARG A 46 38.24 -16.69 -22.59
C ARG A 46 37.37 -15.50 -22.26
N THR A 47 36.95 -15.34 -21.01
CA THR A 47 36.05 -14.24 -20.62
C THR A 47 36.78 -13.00 -20.13
N GLY A 48 38.04 -13.15 -19.68
CA GLY A 48 38.79 -12.08 -19.02
C GLY A 48 38.15 -11.54 -17.72
N VAL A 49 37.26 -12.33 -17.12
CA VAL A 49 36.50 -11.95 -15.91
C VAL A 49 37.01 -12.77 -14.73
N ALA A 50 37.08 -12.14 -13.54
CA ALA A 50 37.54 -12.79 -12.32
C ALA A 50 36.56 -13.91 -11.88
N MET A 51 37.09 -14.86 -11.07
CA MET A 51 36.25 -15.90 -10.45
C MET A 51 35.35 -15.40 -9.33
N GLN A 52 35.61 -14.21 -8.81
CA GLN A 52 34.79 -13.55 -7.79
C GLN A 52 34.40 -12.18 -8.29
N PRO A 53 33.23 -11.65 -7.87
CA PRO A 53 32.88 -10.27 -8.17
C PRO A 53 33.94 -9.29 -7.70
N GLU A 54 34.26 -8.28 -8.51
CA GLU A 54 35.21 -7.24 -8.14
C GLU A 54 34.77 -6.53 -6.85
N GLY A 55 35.65 -6.40 -5.87
CA GLY A 55 35.39 -5.83 -4.56
C GLY A 55 34.56 -6.73 -3.61
N GLY A 56 34.30 -7.99 -3.99
CA GLY A 56 33.57 -8.96 -3.17
C GLY A 56 32.03 -8.73 -3.17
N TRP A 57 31.34 -9.53 -2.39
CA TRP A 57 29.86 -9.49 -2.31
C TRP A 57 29.31 -8.24 -1.60
N GLU A 58 30.09 -7.66 -0.68
CA GLU A 58 29.69 -6.46 0.08
C GLU A 58 29.73 -5.18 -0.78
N SER A 59 30.68 -5.15 -1.72
CA SER A 59 30.89 -4.02 -2.64
C SER A 59 30.00 -4.08 -3.88
N PHE A 60 29.07 -5.03 -3.95
CA PHE A 60 28.14 -5.09 -5.07
C PHE A 60 27.43 -3.75 -5.22
N PRO A 61 27.60 -3.01 -6.32
CA PRO A 61 27.03 -1.68 -6.44
C PRO A 61 25.50 -1.78 -6.31
N GLY A 62 24.95 -1.08 -5.32
CA GLY A 62 23.51 -0.85 -5.18
C GLY A 62 22.95 -0.17 -6.42
N THR A 63 21.66 0.07 -6.42
CA THR A 63 20.90 0.67 -7.52
C THR A 63 21.67 1.73 -8.30
N ALA A 64 21.60 1.57 -9.62
CA ALA A 64 21.72 2.63 -10.62
C ALA A 64 22.98 3.50 -10.59
N VAL A 65 24.02 2.96 -11.02
CA VAL A 65 24.75 3.64 -12.06
C VAL A 65 24.27 3.02 -13.37
N THR A 66 23.99 3.80 -14.36
CA THR A 66 23.68 3.50 -15.76
C THR A 66 24.67 2.47 -16.35
N GLY A 67 24.72 1.31 -15.75
CA GLY A 67 25.62 0.20 -16.03
C GLY A 67 24.89 -0.82 -16.87
N THR A 68 25.30 -0.87 -18.11
CA THR A 68 25.08 -1.90 -19.10
C THR A 68 25.10 -3.30 -18.51
N ALA A 69 24.23 -4.17 -19.01
CA ALA A 69 24.30 -5.62 -18.83
C ALA A 69 25.73 -6.12 -18.93
N GLY A 70 26.21 -6.89 -17.96
CA GLY A 70 27.60 -7.31 -17.93
C GLY A 70 27.84 -8.62 -17.18
N LEU A 71 28.89 -9.34 -17.61
CA LEU A 71 29.43 -10.50 -16.91
C LEU A 71 30.30 -10.00 -15.74
N LEU A 72 29.91 -10.39 -14.51
CA LEU A 72 30.56 -9.95 -13.27
C LEU A 72 31.59 -10.92 -12.75
N ALA A 73 31.33 -12.22 -12.87
CA ALA A 73 32.24 -13.30 -12.48
C ALA A 73 31.91 -14.57 -13.27
N ALA A 74 32.91 -15.42 -13.46
CA ALA A 74 32.73 -16.70 -14.12
C ALA A 74 33.71 -17.72 -13.54
N ARG A 75 33.26 -18.97 -13.41
CA ARG A 75 34.07 -20.10 -12.99
C ARG A 75 33.66 -21.37 -13.73
N MET A 76 34.59 -22.36 -13.78
CA MET A 76 34.35 -23.64 -14.42
C MET A 76 34.99 -24.79 -13.64
N ARG A 77 34.53 -26.01 -13.91
CA ARG A 77 35.19 -27.23 -13.49
C ARG A 77 36.26 -27.56 -14.53
N PRO A 78 37.51 -27.91 -14.12
CA PRO A 78 38.47 -28.42 -15.05
C PRO A 78 38.09 -29.82 -15.58
N GLY A 79 38.45 -30.11 -16.81
CA GLY A 79 38.20 -31.42 -17.42
C GLY A 79 37.17 -31.38 -18.56
N PRO A 80 36.69 -32.55 -18.99
CA PRO A 80 35.79 -32.67 -20.12
C PRO A 80 34.37 -32.14 -19.81
N GLY A 81 33.62 -31.82 -20.89
CA GLY A 81 32.28 -31.25 -20.77
C GLY A 81 32.30 -29.76 -20.48
N VAL A 82 31.09 -29.18 -20.23
CA VAL A 82 30.90 -27.78 -19.89
C VAL A 82 30.19 -27.67 -18.53
N TRP A 83 30.97 -27.48 -17.49
CA TRP A 83 30.51 -27.25 -16.14
C TRP A 83 30.93 -25.84 -15.76
N GLN A 84 30.02 -24.91 -15.87
CA GLN A 84 30.30 -23.48 -15.72
C GLN A 84 29.25 -22.77 -14.89
N ALA A 85 29.67 -21.78 -14.12
CA ALA A 85 28.79 -20.81 -13.44
C ALA A 85 29.21 -19.40 -13.86
N ALA A 86 28.23 -18.55 -14.06
CA ALA A 86 28.43 -17.17 -14.48
C ALA A 86 27.44 -16.23 -13.75
N LEU A 87 27.98 -15.18 -13.17
CA LEU A 87 27.18 -14.09 -12.60
C LEU A 87 27.05 -12.98 -13.64
N ARG A 88 25.83 -12.62 -13.96
CA ARG A 88 25.53 -11.55 -14.93
C ARG A 88 24.61 -10.53 -14.29
N ARG A 89 24.84 -9.27 -14.60
CA ARG A 89 23.96 -8.18 -14.19
C ARG A 89 23.05 -7.77 -15.34
N GLU A 90 21.76 -7.65 -15.05
CA GLU A 90 20.73 -7.09 -15.95
C GLU A 90 19.95 -6.04 -15.16
N HIS A 91 20.36 -4.78 -15.28
CA HIS A 91 19.79 -3.64 -14.55
C HIS A 91 19.87 -3.81 -13.01
N ASP A 92 18.73 -3.98 -12.35
CA ASP A 92 18.54 -4.14 -10.90
C ASP A 92 18.53 -5.62 -10.45
N VAL A 93 18.84 -6.55 -11.35
CA VAL A 93 18.88 -7.99 -11.09
C VAL A 93 20.26 -8.55 -11.38
N VAL A 94 20.72 -9.44 -10.51
CA VAL A 94 21.85 -10.34 -10.80
C VAL A 94 21.30 -11.72 -11.07
N CYS A 95 21.75 -12.27 -12.17
CA CYS A 95 21.46 -13.64 -12.58
C CYS A 95 22.68 -14.52 -12.35
N LEU A 96 22.54 -15.53 -11.51
CA LEU A 96 23.46 -16.65 -11.49
C LEU A 96 22.99 -17.68 -12.51
N SER A 97 23.79 -17.89 -13.54
CA SER A 97 23.56 -18.93 -14.55
C SER A 97 24.56 -20.08 -14.34
N VAL A 98 24.07 -21.31 -14.34
CA VAL A 98 24.90 -22.53 -14.20
C VAL A 98 24.59 -23.47 -15.35
N MET A 99 25.60 -24.04 -15.95
CA MET A 99 25.50 -25.09 -16.98
C MET A 99 26.20 -26.35 -16.50
N LEU A 100 25.51 -27.46 -16.56
CA LEU A 100 25.98 -28.80 -16.30
C LEU A 100 25.77 -29.61 -17.59
N ALA A 101 26.78 -29.62 -18.46
CA ALA A 101 26.76 -30.37 -19.71
C ALA A 101 27.95 -31.36 -19.67
N PRO A 102 27.72 -32.60 -19.23
CA PRO A 102 28.76 -33.62 -19.10
C PRO A 102 29.30 -34.03 -20.48
N ALA A 103 30.50 -34.53 -20.50
CA ALA A 103 31.03 -35.22 -21.68
C ALA A 103 30.25 -36.52 -21.91
N ALA A 104 30.21 -36.98 -23.17
CA ALA A 104 29.43 -38.18 -23.53
C ALA A 104 29.85 -39.41 -22.73
N GLU A 105 31.14 -39.50 -22.39
CA GLU A 105 31.71 -40.61 -21.64
C GLU A 105 31.30 -40.64 -20.17
N GLU A 106 30.85 -39.51 -19.61
CA GLU A 106 30.35 -39.44 -18.20
C GLU A 106 28.99 -40.13 -18.04
N GLY A 107 28.21 -40.30 -19.09
CA GLY A 107 26.93 -41.02 -19.09
C GLY A 107 25.85 -40.45 -18.15
N LEU A 108 26.00 -39.19 -17.75
CA LEU A 108 25.08 -38.52 -16.81
C LEU A 108 23.81 -38.03 -17.54
N GLY A 109 22.64 -38.43 -17.04
CA GLY A 109 21.37 -37.97 -17.52
C GLY A 109 20.78 -36.82 -16.68
N TRP A 110 19.62 -36.32 -17.10
CA TRP A 110 18.94 -35.20 -16.41
C TRP A 110 18.67 -35.48 -14.89
N GLY A 111 18.40 -36.74 -14.54
CA GLY A 111 18.12 -37.08 -13.14
C GLY A 111 19.34 -36.84 -12.23
N GLU A 112 20.54 -37.29 -12.66
CA GLU A 112 21.77 -37.07 -11.92
C GLU A 112 22.20 -35.61 -11.91
N LEU A 113 22.02 -34.90 -13.03
CA LEU A 113 22.33 -33.47 -13.11
C LEU A 113 21.44 -32.65 -12.20
N ASP A 114 20.13 -32.97 -12.16
CA ASP A 114 19.15 -32.32 -11.29
C ASP A 114 19.46 -32.59 -9.80
N ALA A 115 19.84 -33.82 -9.46
CA ALA A 115 20.26 -34.15 -8.09
C ALA A 115 21.49 -33.38 -7.65
N ARG A 116 22.49 -33.24 -8.55
CA ARG A 116 23.72 -32.45 -8.29
C ARG A 116 23.42 -30.99 -8.10
N TRP A 117 22.53 -30.42 -8.94
CA TRP A 117 22.08 -29.04 -8.76
C TRP A 117 21.28 -28.84 -7.44
N SER A 118 20.41 -29.77 -7.13
CA SER A 118 19.62 -29.72 -5.89
C SER A 118 20.52 -29.77 -4.65
N ALA A 119 21.65 -30.45 -4.72
CA ALA A 119 22.67 -30.46 -3.66
C ALA A 119 23.39 -29.09 -3.53
N VAL A 120 23.38 -28.23 -4.53
CA VAL A 120 23.95 -26.87 -4.46
C VAL A 120 23.02 -25.92 -3.68
N LEU A 121 21.72 -26.13 -3.69
CA LEU A 121 20.81 -25.30 -2.94
C LEU A 121 20.99 -25.51 -1.42
N PRO A 122 20.88 -24.43 -0.59
CA PRO A 122 21.07 -24.53 0.85
C PRO A 122 20.05 -25.47 1.49
N ALA A 123 20.53 -26.48 2.22
CA ALA A 123 19.65 -27.40 2.92
C ALA A 123 18.78 -26.67 3.97
N GLY A 124 17.48 -26.94 3.98
CA GLY A 124 16.51 -26.32 4.91
C GLY A 124 16.12 -24.86 4.61
N GLN A 125 16.79 -24.16 3.68
CA GLN A 125 16.44 -22.80 3.26
C GLN A 125 15.91 -22.73 1.81
N ALA A 126 15.82 -23.88 1.14
CA ALA A 126 15.39 -23.98 -0.25
C ALA A 126 13.86 -23.91 -0.42
N THR A 127 13.10 -23.57 0.63
CA THR A 127 11.66 -23.36 0.48
C THR A 127 11.39 -22.12 -0.35
N GLU A 128 10.36 -22.18 -1.17
CA GLU A 128 9.94 -21.06 -2.02
C GLU A 128 9.77 -19.77 -1.22
N GLU A 129 9.13 -19.86 -0.05
CA GLU A 129 8.87 -18.72 0.83
C GLU A 129 10.17 -18.10 1.37
N CYS A 130 11.14 -18.92 1.78
CA CYS A 130 12.44 -18.44 2.28
C CYS A 130 13.22 -17.71 1.18
N LEU A 131 13.30 -18.28 -0.01
CA LEU A 131 14.03 -17.68 -1.15
C LEU A 131 13.37 -16.35 -1.58
N ARG A 132 12.05 -16.30 -1.65
CA ARG A 132 11.32 -15.05 -1.98
C ARG A 132 11.50 -13.99 -0.91
N GLY A 133 11.42 -14.35 0.37
CA GLY A 133 11.66 -13.44 1.49
C GLY A 133 13.09 -12.84 1.47
N ARG A 134 14.03 -13.54 0.85
CA ARG A 134 15.42 -13.09 0.65
C ARG A 134 15.65 -12.38 -0.68
N GLY A 135 14.61 -12.08 -1.47
CA GLY A 135 14.73 -11.31 -2.71
C GLY A 135 15.07 -12.10 -3.97
N VAL A 136 14.86 -13.41 -3.95
CA VAL A 136 14.93 -14.24 -5.16
C VAL A 136 13.65 -14.04 -5.96
N LEU A 137 13.78 -13.56 -7.20
CA LEU A 137 12.66 -13.33 -8.12
C LEU A 137 12.13 -14.65 -8.69
N GLY A 138 13.03 -15.54 -9.06
CA GLY A 138 12.70 -16.80 -9.69
C GLY A 138 13.91 -17.67 -9.96
N VAL A 139 13.65 -18.95 -10.17
CA VAL A 139 14.62 -19.96 -10.60
C VAL A 139 14.08 -20.63 -11.85
N ALA A 140 14.91 -20.86 -12.85
CA ALA A 140 14.56 -21.65 -14.02
C ALA A 140 15.55 -22.79 -14.18
N ARG A 141 15.07 -24.04 -14.28
CA ARG A 141 15.84 -25.22 -14.69
C ARG A 141 15.49 -25.55 -16.14
N LEU A 142 16.51 -25.70 -16.94
CA LEU A 142 16.41 -25.98 -18.36
C LEU A 142 17.02 -27.36 -18.63
N TYR A 143 16.20 -28.36 -18.87
CA TYR A 143 16.62 -29.71 -19.29
C TYR A 143 16.81 -29.69 -20.78
N LEU A 144 18.05 -29.63 -21.24
CA LEU A 144 18.45 -29.48 -22.63
C LEU A 144 18.81 -30.84 -23.22
N ALA A 145 18.37 -31.12 -24.43
CA ALA A 145 18.80 -32.29 -25.18
C ALA A 145 18.70 -32.03 -26.70
N ARG A 146 19.31 -32.95 -27.47
CA ARG A 146 19.18 -32.98 -28.92
C ARG A 146 18.57 -34.31 -29.37
N LEU A 147 17.93 -34.28 -30.54
CA LEU A 147 17.53 -35.50 -31.23
C LEU A 147 18.78 -36.27 -31.65
N ALA A 148 18.74 -37.58 -31.51
CA ALA A 148 19.89 -38.44 -31.90
C ALA A 148 19.87 -38.78 -33.39
N GLU A 149 18.74 -38.59 -34.05
CA GLU A 149 18.59 -38.95 -35.46
C GLU A 149 19.01 -37.77 -36.34
N PRO A 150 20.03 -37.96 -37.21
CA PRO A 150 20.51 -36.93 -38.12
C PRO A 150 19.39 -36.39 -39.01
N GLY A 151 19.27 -35.07 -39.10
CA GLY A 151 18.25 -34.40 -39.92
C GLY A 151 16.84 -34.39 -39.35
N ALA A 152 16.59 -35.09 -38.24
CA ALA A 152 15.28 -35.02 -37.58
C ALA A 152 15.07 -33.62 -36.94
N ARG A 153 13.86 -33.09 -37.09
CA ARG A 153 13.41 -31.80 -36.53
C ARG A 153 12.21 -31.98 -35.61
N PRO A 154 12.10 -31.28 -34.55
CA PRO A 154 10.84 -31.21 -33.78
C PRO A 154 9.69 -30.73 -34.71
N ALA A 155 8.56 -31.45 -34.70
CA ALA A 155 7.37 -31.01 -35.38
C ALA A 155 6.81 -29.69 -34.81
N PRO A 156 6.02 -28.90 -35.55
CA PRO A 156 5.38 -27.69 -35.04
C PRO A 156 4.61 -27.93 -33.73
N GLU A 157 3.89 -29.03 -33.64
CA GLU A 157 3.37 -29.60 -32.39
C GLU A 157 4.20 -30.87 -32.08
N PRO A 158 4.93 -30.91 -30.98
CA PRO A 158 5.73 -32.07 -30.60
C PRO A 158 4.88 -33.33 -30.51
N ASP A 159 5.30 -34.36 -31.23
CA ASP A 159 4.57 -35.62 -31.34
C ASP A 159 4.55 -36.43 -30.03
N ARG A 160 3.60 -37.40 -29.95
CA ARG A 160 3.47 -38.25 -28.74
C ARG A 160 4.71 -39.09 -28.45
N PRO A 161 5.42 -39.69 -29.44
CA PRO A 161 6.67 -40.42 -29.18
C PRO A 161 7.76 -39.55 -28.54
N LEU A 162 7.98 -38.34 -29.07
CA LEU A 162 8.97 -37.42 -28.49
C LEU A 162 8.57 -37.02 -27.09
N MET A 163 7.31 -36.68 -26.86
CA MET A 163 6.79 -36.35 -25.54
C MET A 163 6.98 -37.50 -24.55
N ALA A 164 6.71 -38.75 -24.94
CA ALA A 164 6.90 -39.92 -24.09
C ALA A 164 8.39 -40.13 -23.76
N ALA A 165 9.30 -39.97 -24.72
CA ALA A 165 10.71 -40.07 -24.53
C ALA A 165 11.28 -39.00 -23.56
N VAL A 166 10.77 -37.76 -23.68
CA VAL A 166 11.11 -36.65 -22.80
C VAL A 166 10.60 -36.91 -21.38
N ARG A 167 9.33 -37.32 -21.22
CA ARG A 167 8.73 -37.63 -19.91
C ARG A 167 9.49 -38.73 -19.18
N ALA A 168 9.90 -39.77 -19.85
CA ALA A 168 10.63 -40.90 -19.24
C ALA A 168 11.98 -40.49 -18.63
N ARG A 169 12.58 -39.39 -19.07
CA ARG A 169 13.90 -38.92 -18.63
C ARG A 169 13.87 -37.70 -17.73
N THR A 170 12.77 -36.91 -17.78
CA THR A 170 12.65 -35.71 -16.95
C THR A 170 12.43 -36.07 -15.51
N PRO A 171 13.21 -35.53 -14.55
CA PRO A 171 13.00 -35.72 -13.12
C PRO A 171 11.59 -35.24 -12.73
N ALA A 172 10.92 -36.04 -11.87
CA ALA A 172 9.61 -35.67 -11.33
C ALA A 172 9.73 -34.37 -10.52
N ASP A 173 8.75 -33.48 -10.73
CA ASP A 173 8.60 -32.32 -9.84
C ASP A 173 7.82 -32.76 -8.59
N PRO A 174 8.40 -32.68 -7.37
CA PRO A 174 7.68 -33.02 -6.15
C PRO A 174 6.42 -32.16 -5.92
N ALA A 175 6.39 -30.95 -6.48
CA ALA A 175 5.26 -30.03 -6.39
C ALA A 175 4.16 -30.30 -7.46
N ALA A 176 4.44 -31.14 -8.46
CA ALA A 176 3.53 -31.49 -9.55
C ALA A 176 3.60 -33.00 -9.87
N PRO A 177 3.18 -33.88 -8.93
CA PRO A 177 3.31 -35.35 -9.10
C PRO A 177 2.47 -35.89 -10.27
N ASP A 178 1.38 -35.21 -10.64
CA ASP A 178 0.38 -35.75 -11.58
C ASP A 178 0.62 -35.38 -13.05
N GLY A 179 1.72 -34.71 -13.38
CA GLY A 179 2.08 -34.54 -14.77
C GLY A 179 2.38 -33.14 -15.24
N TRP A 180 2.46 -33.00 -16.55
CA TRP A 180 2.84 -31.80 -17.25
C TRP A 180 1.57 -30.95 -17.52
N PRO A 181 1.46 -29.76 -16.92
CA PRO A 181 0.24 -28.97 -17.04
C PRO A 181 0.05 -28.37 -18.42
N TYR A 182 1.11 -28.31 -19.22
CA TYR A 182 1.09 -27.64 -20.53
C TYR A 182 1.55 -28.57 -21.64
N GLY A 183 0.92 -28.44 -22.80
CA GLY A 183 1.36 -29.07 -24.04
C GLY A 183 2.72 -28.52 -24.49
N GLY A 184 3.45 -29.30 -25.28
CA GLY A 184 4.68 -28.83 -25.91
C GLY A 184 4.39 -27.87 -27.06
N VAL A 185 5.34 -27.00 -27.34
CA VAL A 185 5.33 -26.06 -28.47
C VAL A 185 6.68 -26.02 -29.15
N THR A 186 6.71 -25.91 -30.48
CA THR A 186 7.95 -25.64 -31.20
C THR A 186 8.08 -24.14 -31.42
N VAL A 187 9.14 -23.56 -30.89
CA VAL A 187 9.44 -22.13 -31.02
C VAL A 187 10.00 -21.78 -32.39
N SER A 188 10.07 -20.49 -32.71
CA SER A 188 10.56 -20.00 -34.01
C SER A 188 11.98 -20.46 -34.36
N GLN A 189 12.79 -20.76 -33.33
CA GLN A 189 14.14 -21.32 -33.49
C GLN A 189 14.14 -22.81 -33.90
N GLY A 190 12.97 -23.45 -33.92
CA GLY A 190 12.83 -24.88 -34.24
C GLY A 190 13.03 -25.81 -33.05
N PHE A 191 13.08 -25.29 -31.82
CA PHE A 191 13.21 -26.09 -30.60
C PHE A 191 11.83 -26.47 -30.06
N ALA A 192 11.64 -27.73 -29.68
CA ALA A 192 10.46 -28.15 -28.92
C ALA A 192 10.63 -27.83 -27.44
N VAL A 193 9.64 -27.19 -26.85
CA VAL A 193 9.67 -26.71 -25.47
C VAL A 193 8.44 -27.20 -24.70
N TRP A 194 8.66 -27.73 -23.51
CA TRP A 194 7.62 -28.11 -22.53
C TRP A 194 7.90 -27.45 -21.20
N GLU A 195 6.89 -27.17 -20.44
CA GLU A 195 7.00 -26.84 -19.01
C GLU A 195 6.50 -27.98 -18.14
N VAL A 196 7.33 -28.36 -17.17
CA VAL A 196 7.09 -29.50 -16.27
C VAL A 196 6.91 -29.08 -14.82
N SER A 197 6.81 -27.78 -14.60
CA SER A 197 6.57 -27.19 -13.27
C SER A 197 5.11 -27.35 -12.83
N ALA A 198 4.88 -27.17 -11.51
CA ALA A 198 3.51 -27.04 -10.99
C ALA A 198 2.73 -25.89 -11.65
N ALA A 199 1.44 -26.14 -11.90
CA ALA A 199 0.52 -25.17 -12.53
C ALA A 199 0.10 -24.04 -11.55
N ARG A 200 1.05 -23.40 -10.86
CA ARG A 200 0.79 -22.26 -9.98
C ARG A 200 1.34 -20.98 -10.61
N ASP A 201 0.47 -19.99 -10.81
CA ASP A 201 0.85 -18.74 -11.46
C ASP A 201 1.98 -18.01 -10.72
N ALA A 202 1.96 -18.02 -9.40
CA ALA A 202 2.98 -17.38 -8.55
C ALA A 202 4.16 -18.31 -8.23
N ARG A 203 4.41 -19.39 -8.97
CA ARG A 203 5.54 -20.31 -8.72
C ARG A 203 6.90 -19.61 -8.78
N LEU A 204 7.79 -19.95 -7.87
CA LEU A 204 9.18 -19.46 -7.84
C LEU A 204 10.02 -20.16 -8.89
N GLU A 205 9.90 -21.48 -8.98
CA GLU A 205 10.71 -22.32 -9.85
C GLU A 205 9.94 -22.73 -11.10
N ARG A 206 10.60 -22.59 -12.25
CA ARG A 206 10.14 -23.10 -13.54
C ARG A 206 11.08 -24.19 -14.02
N ARG A 207 10.54 -25.26 -14.52
CA ARG A 207 11.25 -26.38 -15.11
C ARG A 207 10.82 -26.53 -16.57
N LEU A 208 11.73 -26.29 -17.47
CA LEU A 208 11.50 -26.33 -18.92
C LEU A 208 12.36 -27.43 -19.53
N VAL A 209 11.77 -28.23 -20.41
CA VAL A 209 12.50 -29.14 -21.28
C VAL A 209 12.61 -28.50 -22.65
N VAL A 210 13.81 -28.49 -23.22
CA VAL A 210 14.08 -27.94 -24.54
C VAL A 210 14.82 -29.00 -25.37
N VAL A 211 14.23 -29.40 -26.49
CA VAL A 211 14.81 -30.35 -27.41
C VAL A 211 15.06 -29.68 -28.76
N ALA A 212 16.28 -29.73 -29.22
CA ALA A 212 16.72 -29.22 -30.51
C ALA A 212 17.03 -30.37 -31.50
N ALA A 213 17.18 -30.06 -32.75
CA ALA A 213 17.72 -31.01 -33.72
C ALA A 213 19.21 -31.24 -33.43
N GLU A 214 19.76 -32.35 -33.96
CA GLU A 214 21.15 -32.74 -33.74
C GLU A 214 22.13 -31.63 -34.14
N ASP A 215 21.94 -31.02 -35.27
CA ASP A 215 22.80 -30.00 -35.87
C ASP A 215 22.62 -28.60 -35.30
N GLN A 216 21.68 -28.39 -34.33
CA GLN A 216 21.36 -27.09 -33.73
C GLN A 216 22.06 -26.85 -32.38
N ASP A 217 23.14 -27.52 -32.05
CA ASP A 217 23.81 -27.35 -30.76
C ASP A 217 24.28 -25.92 -30.48
N ARG A 218 24.81 -25.27 -31.50
CA ARG A 218 25.30 -23.89 -31.40
C ARG A 218 24.17 -22.89 -31.18
N GLU A 219 23.08 -23.08 -31.91
CA GLU A 219 21.86 -22.24 -31.81
C GLU A 219 21.18 -22.43 -30.45
N LEU A 220 21.06 -23.68 -29.97
CA LEU A 220 20.52 -24.01 -28.65
C LEU A 220 21.38 -23.38 -27.54
N THR A 221 22.69 -23.51 -27.62
CA THR A 221 23.63 -22.91 -26.69
C THR A 221 23.50 -21.38 -26.68
N ALA A 222 23.40 -20.75 -27.85
CA ALA A 222 23.26 -19.32 -27.97
C ALA A 222 21.90 -18.81 -27.42
N TRP A 223 20.84 -19.58 -27.56
CA TRP A 223 19.51 -19.24 -27.11
C TRP A 223 19.29 -19.44 -25.60
N ALA A 224 19.79 -20.55 -25.05
CA ALA A 224 19.52 -21.00 -23.68
C ALA A 224 20.62 -20.68 -22.67
N TRP A 225 21.90 -20.61 -23.09
CA TRP A 225 23.04 -20.54 -22.18
C TRP A 225 23.87 -19.28 -22.33
N THR A 226 24.53 -19.13 -23.46
CA THR A 226 25.45 -18.01 -23.68
C THR A 226 25.52 -17.61 -25.12
N THR A 227 25.56 -16.31 -25.34
CA THR A 227 26.02 -15.71 -26.59
C THR A 227 27.44 -15.20 -26.37
N ARG A 228 28.15 -14.81 -27.42
CA ARG A 228 29.44 -14.10 -27.27
C ARG A 228 29.27 -12.72 -26.59
N ALA A 229 28.02 -12.27 -26.41
CA ALA A 229 27.68 -11.05 -25.67
C ALA A 229 27.80 -11.27 -24.16
N ARG A 230 28.10 -10.21 -23.43
CA ARG A 230 28.23 -10.21 -21.96
C ARG A 230 26.92 -10.35 -21.20
N GLY A 231 25.76 -10.16 -21.86
CA GLY A 231 24.44 -10.21 -21.26
C GLY A 231 23.84 -11.62 -21.19
N LEU A 232 22.63 -11.72 -20.66
CA LEU A 232 21.86 -12.96 -20.65
C LEU A 232 21.50 -13.41 -22.07
N PRO A 233 21.41 -14.74 -22.32
CA PRO A 233 20.85 -15.29 -23.55
C PRO A 233 19.37 -14.94 -23.69
N LEU A 234 18.83 -15.09 -24.90
CA LEU A 234 17.46 -14.67 -25.21
C LEU A 234 16.42 -15.34 -24.29
N LEU A 235 16.51 -16.65 -24.12
CA LEU A 235 15.63 -17.39 -23.20
C LEU A 235 15.83 -16.94 -21.75
N GLY A 236 17.07 -16.69 -21.33
CA GLY A 236 17.38 -16.17 -19.99
C GLY A 236 16.74 -14.80 -19.71
N LYS A 237 16.73 -13.90 -20.70
CA LYS A 237 16.02 -12.60 -20.60
C LYS A 237 14.52 -12.80 -20.53
N TYR A 238 13.97 -13.65 -21.35
CA TYR A 238 12.54 -14.00 -21.32
C TYR A 238 12.14 -14.49 -19.92
N LEU A 239 12.89 -15.46 -19.39
CA LEU A 239 12.63 -16.05 -18.07
C LEU A 239 12.79 -15.05 -16.92
N LEU A 240 13.70 -14.08 -17.04
CA LEU A 240 13.82 -12.98 -16.09
C LEU A 240 12.52 -12.15 -16.04
N HIS A 241 11.97 -11.78 -17.20
CA HIS A 241 10.73 -11.00 -17.23
C HIS A 241 9.52 -11.81 -16.75
N ALA A 242 9.45 -13.09 -17.07
CA ALA A 242 8.46 -14.02 -16.55
C ALA A 242 8.58 -14.19 -15.02
N ALA A 243 9.82 -14.24 -14.48
CA ALA A 243 10.06 -14.27 -13.03
C ALA A 243 9.62 -12.97 -12.35
N ARG A 244 9.89 -11.80 -12.94
CA ARG A 244 9.41 -10.50 -12.44
C ARG A 244 7.89 -10.45 -12.35
N LEU A 245 7.20 -10.88 -13.40
CA LEU A 245 5.74 -10.96 -13.42
C LEU A 245 5.19 -11.80 -12.27
N ARG A 246 5.72 -13.02 -12.09
CA ARG A 246 5.31 -13.95 -11.04
C ARG A 246 5.68 -13.47 -9.62
N TYR A 247 6.79 -12.78 -9.49
CA TYR A 247 7.17 -12.15 -8.22
C TYR A 247 6.20 -11.03 -7.84
N GLN A 248 5.79 -10.19 -8.78
CA GLN A 248 4.78 -9.16 -8.53
C GLN A 248 3.44 -9.79 -8.13
N LEU A 249 3.03 -10.85 -8.78
CA LEU A 249 1.83 -11.60 -8.43
C LEU A 249 1.91 -12.18 -7.00
N TYR A 250 3.06 -12.72 -6.61
CA TYR A 250 3.31 -13.21 -5.26
C TYR A 250 3.18 -12.09 -4.23
N VAL A 251 3.86 -10.95 -4.45
CA VAL A 251 3.80 -9.78 -3.56
C VAL A 251 2.37 -9.25 -3.44
N TRP A 252 1.64 -9.17 -4.55
CA TRP A 252 0.24 -8.74 -4.56
C TRP A 252 -0.66 -9.69 -3.77
N SER A 253 -0.51 -10.99 -3.95
CA SER A 253 -1.31 -12.01 -3.24
C SER A 253 -1.01 -12.04 -1.74
N ALA A 254 0.27 -11.89 -1.35
CA ALA A 254 0.71 -11.83 0.04
C ALA A 254 0.24 -10.56 0.77
N ALA A 255 0.10 -9.44 0.05
CA ALA A 255 -0.38 -8.19 0.62
C ALA A 255 -1.85 -8.24 1.09
N GLY A 256 -2.58 -9.29 0.73
CA GLY A 256 -3.98 -9.49 1.06
C GLY A 256 -4.94 -8.63 0.23
N SER A 257 -6.23 -8.94 0.30
CA SER A 257 -7.27 -8.30 -0.50
C SER A 257 -7.45 -6.81 -0.16
N ALA A 258 -7.40 -5.95 -1.17
CA ALA A 258 -7.81 -4.55 -1.06
C ALA A 258 -9.30 -4.40 -0.66
N GLY A 259 -10.09 -5.45 -0.85
CA GLY A 259 -11.50 -5.48 -0.46
C GLY A 259 -11.72 -5.14 1.01
N ARG A 260 -10.95 -5.74 1.93
CA ARG A 260 -11.08 -5.44 3.37
C ARG A 260 -10.81 -3.97 3.72
N LEU A 261 -9.85 -3.34 3.06
CA LEU A 261 -9.58 -1.92 3.26
C LEU A 261 -10.74 -1.08 2.71
N ARG A 262 -11.27 -1.43 1.55
CA ARG A 262 -12.43 -0.76 0.94
C ARG A 262 -13.66 -0.90 1.82
N ASP A 263 -13.96 -2.09 2.32
CA ASP A 263 -15.09 -2.33 3.24
C ASP A 263 -14.97 -1.51 4.52
N ALA A 264 -13.76 -1.41 5.09
CA ALA A 264 -13.49 -0.57 6.27
C ALA A 264 -13.69 0.93 5.97
N VAL A 265 -13.31 1.38 4.78
CA VAL A 265 -13.52 2.77 4.32
C VAL A 265 -15.00 3.03 4.08
N ASP A 266 -15.71 2.14 3.41
CA ASP A 266 -17.16 2.28 3.17
C ASP A 266 -17.95 2.33 4.48
N ALA A 267 -17.58 1.51 5.46
CA ALA A 267 -18.16 1.56 6.80
C ALA A 267 -17.88 2.90 7.51
N ALA A 268 -16.64 3.40 7.47
CA ALA A 268 -16.27 4.67 8.08
C ALA A 268 -16.96 5.88 7.39
N VAL A 269 -17.09 5.85 6.07
CA VAL A 269 -17.83 6.88 5.31
C VAL A 269 -19.31 6.86 5.68
N THR A 270 -19.93 5.67 5.75
CA THR A 270 -21.33 5.52 6.14
C THR A 270 -21.57 6.04 7.55
N GLU A 271 -20.73 5.65 8.52
CA GLU A 271 -20.77 6.14 9.88
C GLU A 271 -20.67 7.67 9.96
N LEU A 272 -19.76 8.27 9.19
CA LEU A 272 -19.59 9.72 9.15
C LEU A 272 -20.83 10.42 8.57
N LEU A 273 -21.44 9.87 7.51
CA LEU A 273 -22.67 10.39 6.91
C LEU A 273 -23.86 10.30 7.86
N GLU A 274 -24.04 9.17 8.56
CA GLU A 274 -25.09 9.00 9.57
C GLU A 274 -24.95 10.02 10.71
N ARG A 275 -23.73 10.24 11.19
CA ARG A 275 -23.46 11.26 12.23
C ARG A 275 -23.67 12.68 11.73
N THR A 276 -23.44 12.96 10.45
CA THR A 276 -23.74 14.27 9.85
C THR A 276 -25.23 14.49 9.68
N ALA A 277 -26.02 13.46 9.47
CA ALA A 277 -27.47 13.52 9.35
C ALA A 277 -28.20 13.59 10.73
N ALA A 278 -27.54 13.17 11.82
CA ALA A 278 -28.14 13.17 13.16
C ALA A 278 -28.51 14.56 13.63
N PRO A 279 -29.60 14.71 14.46
CA PRO A 279 -30.01 15.99 15.02
C PRO A 279 -28.90 16.65 15.85
N TYR A 280 -28.89 17.98 15.92
CA TYR A 280 -27.95 18.73 16.72
C TYR A 280 -28.12 18.40 18.21
N GLY A 281 -27.07 17.87 18.86
CA GLY A 281 -27.06 17.51 20.27
C GLY A 281 -25.68 17.75 20.92
N PRO A 282 -25.60 17.73 22.26
CA PRO A 282 -24.37 17.92 22.99
C PRO A 282 -23.38 16.75 22.63
N GLY A 283 -22.16 17.10 22.27
CA GLY A 283 -21.11 16.12 21.90
C GLY A 283 -20.98 15.81 20.41
N ARG A 284 -21.93 16.21 19.56
CA ARG A 284 -21.90 15.95 18.11
C ARG A 284 -20.60 16.38 17.42
N GLU A 285 -20.09 17.56 17.76
CA GLU A 285 -18.82 18.07 17.19
C GLU A 285 -17.66 17.16 17.49
N ALA A 286 -17.56 16.65 18.74
CA ALA A 286 -16.54 15.71 19.14
C ALA A 286 -16.68 14.33 18.45
N ASP A 287 -17.92 13.89 18.21
CA ASP A 287 -18.22 12.66 17.50
C ASP A 287 -17.88 12.74 16.02
N LEU A 288 -18.20 13.84 15.36
CA LEU A 288 -17.81 14.13 13.98
C LEU A 288 -16.28 14.18 13.84
N LEU A 289 -15.58 14.88 14.75
CA LEU A 289 -14.13 14.93 14.75
C LEU A 289 -13.48 13.55 14.94
N ARG A 290 -14.05 12.68 15.78
CA ARG A 290 -13.58 11.30 15.95
C ARG A 290 -13.76 10.47 14.67
N ALA A 291 -14.93 10.54 14.05
CA ALA A 291 -15.21 9.82 12.82
C ALA A 291 -14.34 10.32 11.65
N THR A 292 -14.13 11.64 11.53
CA THR A 292 -13.21 12.22 10.54
C THR A 292 -11.79 11.75 10.74
N ARG A 293 -11.27 11.71 11.99
CA ARG A 293 -9.93 11.20 12.30
C ARG A 293 -9.79 9.72 11.96
N ALA A 294 -10.81 8.91 12.20
CA ALA A 294 -10.80 7.50 11.82
C ALA A 294 -10.70 7.34 10.29
N LEU A 295 -11.46 8.14 9.53
CA LEU A 295 -11.42 8.15 8.07
C LEU A 295 -10.04 8.58 7.53
N VAL A 296 -9.48 9.68 8.05
CA VAL A 296 -8.13 10.15 7.71
C VAL A 296 -7.07 9.09 8.06
N GLY A 297 -7.24 8.40 9.18
CA GLY A 297 -6.37 7.27 9.55
C GLY A 297 -6.40 6.13 8.53
N LEU A 298 -7.55 5.80 7.93
CA LEU A 298 -7.65 4.80 6.86
C LEU A 298 -7.02 5.26 5.54
N GLN A 299 -7.00 6.57 5.28
CA GLN A 299 -6.37 7.14 4.09
C GLN A 299 -4.84 7.17 4.21
N ALA A 300 -4.33 7.71 5.32
CA ALA A 300 -2.93 8.14 5.46
C ALA A 300 -2.01 7.12 6.18
N ARG A 301 -2.55 6.10 6.86
CA ARG A 301 -1.72 5.09 7.53
C ARG A 301 -0.88 4.30 6.54
N GLU A 302 0.19 3.70 7.01
CA GLU A 302 0.91 2.67 6.30
C GLU A 302 -0.04 1.55 5.85
N ARG A 303 0.00 1.20 4.57
CA ARG A 303 -0.97 0.31 3.88
C ARG A 303 -2.42 0.85 3.86
N GLY A 304 -2.59 2.16 3.99
CA GLY A 304 -3.87 2.85 3.77
C GLY A 304 -4.20 3.04 2.29
N LEU A 305 -5.29 3.78 2.00
CA LEU A 305 -5.76 3.95 0.62
C LEU A 305 -4.72 4.56 -0.31
N VAL A 306 -4.03 5.62 0.13
CA VAL A 306 -3.04 6.35 -0.68
C VAL A 306 -1.86 5.43 -1.02
N ASP A 307 -1.28 4.79 -0.01
CA ASP A 307 -0.15 3.89 -0.17
C ASP A 307 -0.53 2.69 -1.06
N ARG A 308 -1.70 2.10 -0.84
CA ARG A 308 -2.18 0.95 -1.62
C ARG A 308 -2.46 1.30 -3.07
N SER A 309 -3.10 2.44 -3.33
CA SER A 309 -3.36 2.93 -4.69
C SER A 309 -2.06 3.20 -5.45
N THR A 310 -1.09 3.85 -4.81
CA THR A 310 0.23 4.11 -5.40
C THR A 310 0.95 2.80 -5.73
N ARG A 311 1.01 1.85 -4.80
CA ARG A 311 1.65 0.53 -5.03
C ARG A 311 0.98 -0.27 -6.14
N SER A 312 -0.37 -0.26 -6.23
CA SER A 312 -1.07 -0.95 -7.32
C SER A 312 -0.72 -0.37 -8.68
N ARG A 313 -0.58 0.95 -8.80
CA ARG A 313 -0.13 1.61 -10.05
C ARG A 313 1.33 1.30 -10.40
N GLU A 314 2.24 1.36 -9.43
CA GLU A 314 3.65 1.03 -9.63
C GLU A 314 3.81 -0.42 -10.08
N MET A 315 3.04 -1.32 -9.46
CA MET A 315 3.02 -2.73 -9.82
C MET A 315 2.43 -2.95 -11.22
N ALA A 316 1.32 -2.28 -11.57
CA ALA A 316 0.72 -2.32 -12.90
C ALA A 316 1.74 -1.88 -13.98
N ARG A 317 2.48 -0.80 -13.72
CA ARG A 317 3.55 -0.35 -14.62
C ARG A 317 4.69 -1.37 -14.77
N THR A 318 5.08 -2.02 -13.68
CA THR A 318 6.10 -3.09 -13.72
C THR A 318 5.62 -4.29 -14.53
N VAL A 319 4.36 -4.68 -14.36
CA VAL A 319 3.73 -5.78 -15.11
C VAL A 319 3.62 -5.43 -16.61
N GLU A 320 3.23 -4.21 -16.94
CA GLU A 320 3.17 -3.71 -18.32
C GLU A 320 4.54 -3.79 -19.01
N ILE A 321 5.61 -3.32 -18.34
CA ILE A 321 6.97 -3.39 -18.85
C ILE A 321 7.40 -4.87 -19.04
N ALA A 322 7.10 -5.74 -18.07
CA ALA A 322 7.42 -7.16 -18.19
C ALA A 322 6.66 -7.80 -19.36
N ALA A 323 5.38 -7.50 -19.54
CA ALA A 323 4.55 -7.97 -20.64
C ALA A 323 5.09 -7.53 -22.01
N ALA A 324 5.46 -6.24 -22.14
CA ALA A 324 6.06 -5.73 -23.36
C ALA A 324 7.39 -6.43 -23.71
N ASN A 325 8.24 -6.65 -22.71
CA ASN A 325 9.51 -7.38 -22.88
C ASN A 325 9.29 -8.85 -23.24
N LEU A 326 8.31 -9.53 -22.61
CA LEU A 326 7.95 -10.90 -22.96
C LEU A 326 7.49 -10.99 -24.43
N ALA A 327 6.67 -10.05 -24.87
CA ALA A 327 6.19 -9.99 -26.26
C ALA A 327 7.35 -9.75 -27.24
N ALA A 328 8.28 -8.86 -26.90
CA ALA A 328 9.45 -8.57 -27.74
C ALA A 328 10.45 -9.75 -27.85
N LEU A 329 10.61 -10.52 -26.75
CA LEU A 329 11.57 -11.61 -26.65
C LEU A 329 10.98 -12.97 -27.11
N GLY A 330 9.68 -13.16 -26.98
CA GLY A 330 8.99 -14.42 -27.38
C GLY A 330 9.03 -14.71 -28.88
N GLY A 331 9.34 -13.71 -29.68
CA GLY A 331 9.41 -13.81 -31.13
C GLY A 331 8.04 -14.05 -31.80
N PRO A 332 7.89 -13.82 -33.10
CA PRO A 332 6.69 -14.22 -33.82
C PRO A 332 6.65 -15.75 -33.90
N SER A 333 5.54 -16.37 -33.50
CA SER A 333 5.29 -17.79 -33.77
C SER A 333 5.28 -18.03 -35.29
N PRO A 334 5.79 -19.17 -35.74
CA PRO A 334 5.64 -19.56 -37.15
C PRO A 334 4.15 -19.50 -37.54
N GLY A 335 3.78 -18.59 -38.46
CA GLY A 335 2.40 -18.42 -38.91
C GLY A 335 1.60 -17.29 -38.28
N GLY A 336 2.21 -16.40 -37.45
CA GLY A 336 1.54 -15.23 -36.90
C GLY A 336 0.52 -15.54 -35.78
N ALA A 337 0.43 -16.79 -35.33
CA ALA A 337 -0.40 -17.19 -34.21
C ALA A 337 0.22 -16.73 -32.87
N ARG A 338 -0.64 -16.53 -31.86
CA ARG A 338 -0.16 -16.32 -30.47
C ARG A 338 0.76 -17.48 -30.08
N PRO A 339 1.86 -17.20 -29.31
CA PRO A 339 2.72 -18.28 -28.84
C PRO A 339 1.89 -19.33 -28.10
N GLY A 340 2.16 -20.61 -28.37
CA GLY A 340 1.53 -21.73 -27.65
C GLY A 340 2.30 -22.12 -26.39
N GLY A 341 1.76 -23.08 -25.64
CA GLY A 341 2.42 -23.69 -24.49
C GLY A 341 2.80 -22.70 -23.39
N PRO A 342 3.97 -22.88 -22.73
CA PRO A 342 4.38 -22.08 -21.57
C PRO A 342 4.54 -20.58 -21.85
N PHE A 343 4.77 -20.20 -23.11
CA PHE A 343 4.91 -18.80 -23.49
C PHE A 343 3.53 -18.11 -23.63
N ALA A 344 2.51 -18.82 -24.14
CA ALA A 344 1.13 -18.32 -24.17
C ALA A 344 0.59 -18.08 -22.75
N ASP A 345 0.92 -18.98 -21.82
CA ASP A 345 0.55 -18.87 -20.41
C ASP A 345 1.12 -17.61 -19.76
N ASP A 346 2.40 -17.32 -20.03
CA ASP A 346 3.05 -16.09 -19.52
C ASP A 346 2.37 -14.82 -20.05
N HIS A 347 1.96 -14.80 -21.32
CA HIS A 347 1.26 -13.66 -21.90
C HIS A 347 -0.15 -13.53 -21.34
N ALA A 348 -0.89 -14.63 -21.21
CA ALA A 348 -2.22 -14.63 -20.62
C ALA A 348 -2.19 -14.17 -19.17
N LEU A 349 -1.19 -14.61 -18.39
CA LEU A 349 -0.98 -14.19 -17.00
C LEU A 349 -0.70 -12.69 -16.93
N ALA A 350 0.18 -12.16 -17.78
CA ALA A 350 0.53 -10.75 -17.82
C ALA A 350 -0.69 -9.87 -18.15
N GLU A 351 -1.49 -10.27 -19.13
CA GLU A 351 -2.70 -9.55 -19.51
C GLU A 351 -3.77 -9.59 -18.41
N TRP A 352 -4.01 -10.75 -17.81
CA TRP A 352 -4.96 -10.90 -16.72
C TRP A 352 -4.53 -10.08 -15.50
N PHE A 353 -3.26 -10.17 -15.09
CA PHE A 353 -2.76 -9.52 -13.90
C PHE A 353 -2.70 -8.00 -14.09
N GLY A 354 -2.30 -7.51 -15.27
CA GLY A 354 -2.34 -6.08 -15.61
C GLY A 354 -3.75 -5.51 -15.43
N ARG A 355 -4.75 -6.13 -16.05
CA ARG A 355 -6.17 -5.73 -15.90
C ARG A 355 -6.62 -5.75 -14.45
N ARG A 356 -6.23 -6.77 -13.69
CA ARG A 356 -6.59 -6.91 -12.27
C ARG A 356 -6.04 -5.78 -11.41
N LEU A 357 -4.81 -5.35 -11.69
CA LEU A 357 -4.18 -4.22 -10.98
C LEU A 357 -4.81 -2.87 -11.35
N ASP A 358 -5.17 -2.67 -12.60
CA ASP A 358 -5.85 -1.46 -13.08
C ASP A 358 -7.25 -1.33 -12.47
N ASP A 359 -8.00 -2.44 -12.40
CA ASP A 359 -9.30 -2.49 -11.72
C ASP A 359 -9.13 -2.14 -10.23
N GLU A 360 -8.15 -2.76 -9.54
CA GLU A 360 -7.89 -2.49 -8.12
C GLU A 360 -7.53 -1.01 -7.90
N ALA A 361 -6.64 -0.45 -8.71
CA ALA A 361 -6.28 0.97 -8.64
C ALA A 361 -7.49 1.88 -8.83
N THR A 362 -8.33 1.59 -9.83
CA THR A 362 -9.55 2.35 -10.12
C THR A 362 -10.53 2.35 -8.94
N TYR A 363 -10.74 1.19 -8.31
CA TYR A 363 -11.62 1.10 -7.13
C TYR A 363 -11.06 1.82 -5.91
N LEU A 364 -9.73 1.73 -5.68
CA LEU A 364 -9.08 2.44 -4.56
C LEU A 364 -9.14 3.96 -4.75
N GLU A 365 -8.97 4.44 -5.99
CA GLU A 365 -9.11 5.86 -6.30
C GLU A 365 -10.55 6.37 -6.15
N ALA A 366 -11.53 5.57 -6.55
CA ALA A 366 -12.93 5.92 -6.32
C ALA A 366 -13.24 6.02 -4.82
N ALA A 367 -12.72 5.08 -4.01
CA ALA A 367 -12.84 5.13 -2.56
C ALA A 367 -12.13 6.36 -1.96
N LEU A 368 -10.94 6.71 -2.44
CA LEU A 368 -10.20 7.89 -2.01
C LEU A 368 -10.98 9.18 -2.32
N ARG A 369 -11.46 9.35 -3.55
CA ARG A 369 -12.30 10.50 -3.93
C ARG A 369 -13.56 10.63 -3.07
N ARG A 370 -14.21 9.50 -2.76
CA ARG A 370 -15.39 9.50 -1.87
C ARG A 370 -15.04 9.94 -0.46
N CYS A 371 -13.91 9.50 0.09
CA CYS A 371 -13.41 9.96 1.38
C CYS A 371 -13.14 11.47 1.39
N GLU A 372 -12.50 12.00 0.35
CA GLU A 372 -12.18 13.42 0.20
C GLU A 372 -13.47 14.27 0.15
N GLN A 373 -14.46 13.84 -0.64
CA GLN A 373 -15.75 14.54 -0.75
C GLN A 373 -16.50 14.58 0.58
N VAL A 374 -16.59 13.45 1.28
CA VAL A 374 -17.29 13.38 2.58
C VAL A 374 -16.52 14.13 3.66
N GLY A 375 -15.17 14.05 3.65
CA GLY A 375 -14.31 14.82 4.53
C GLY A 375 -14.51 16.33 4.35
N ALA A 376 -14.43 16.83 3.11
CA ALA A 376 -14.65 18.24 2.78
C ALA A 376 -16.05 18.74 3.21
N PHE A 377 -17.09 17.92 3.00
CA PHE A 377 -18.45 18.24 3.46
C PHE A 377 -18.52 18.36 4.99
N THR A 378 -17.88 17.42 5.69
CA THR A 378 -17.86 17.44 7.17
C THR A 378 -17.08 18.63 7.70
N ASP A 379 -15.95 18.98 7.09
CA ASP A 379 -15.17 20.16 7.46
C ASP A 379 -15.97 21.46 7.29
N GLN A 380 -16.74 21.59 6.21
CA GLN A 380 -17.65 22.73 6.02
C GLN A 380 -18.70 22.83 7.14
N LEU A 381 -19.25 21.69 7.57
CA LEU A 381 -20.21 21.67 8.67
C LEU A 381 -19.57 22.09 9.99
N LEU A 382 -18.37 21.61 10.29
CA LEU A 382 -17.61 21.98 11.49
C LEU A 382 -17.22 23.46 11.48
N GLN A 383 -16.80 24.00 10.34
CA GLN A 383 -16.48 25.42 10.18
C GLN A 383 -17.70 26.29 10.42
N ARG A 384 -18.85 25.94 9.83
CA ARG A 384 -20.12 26.68 10.06
C ARG A 384 -20.54 26.62 11.53
N ALA A 385 -20.36 25.47 12.19
CA ALA A 385 -20.64 25.35 13.63
C ALA A 385 -19.70 26.23 14.47
N GLY A 386 -18.42 26.27 14.12
CA GLY A 386 -17.42 27.15 14.75
C GLY A 386 -17.74 28.62 14.58
N GLN A 387 -18.12 29.05 13.37
CA GLN A 387 -18.51 30.44 13.08
C GLN A 387 -19.74 30.87 13.91
N ARG A 388 -20.80 30.05 13.94
CA ARG A 388 -21.97 30.31 14.78
C ARG A 388 -21.63 30.45 16.25
N ARG A 389 -20.69 29.62 16.74
CA ARG A 389 -20.24 29.72 18.13
C ARG A 389 -19.48 31.02 18.39
N GLN A 390 -18.64 31.45 17.46
CA GLN A 390 -17.89 32.69 17.56
C GLN A 390 -18.83 33.92 17.51
N GLU A 391 -19.82 33.91 16.61
CA GLU A 391 -20.86 34.94 16.56
C GLU A 391 -21.63 35.03 17.87
N THR A 392 -21.98 33.89 18.47
CA THR A 392 -22.68 33.85 19.77
C THR A 392 -21.84 34.44 20.88
N VAL A 393 -20.52 34.11 20.91
CA VAL A 393 -19.58 34.68 21.91
C VAL A 393 -19.42 36.19 21.71
N ASN A 394 -19.30 36.63 20.45
CA ASN A 394 -19.16 38.06 20.12
C ASN A 394 -20.42 38.84 20.52
N LEU A 395 -21.62 38.30 20.23
CA LEU A 395 -22.89 38.92 20.67
C LEU A 395 -22.98 39.02 22.20
N GLY A 396 -22.58 37.96 22.92
CA GLY A 396 -22.53 37.97 24.38
C GLY A 396 -21.55 39.00 24.95
N LEU A 397 -20.36 39.10 24.36
CA LEU A 397 -19.37 40.08 24.76
C LEU A 397 -19.81 41.52 24.50
N THR A 398 -20.39 41.77 23.29
CA THR A 398 -20.94 43.08 22.92
C THR A 398 -22.04 43.48 23.86
N GLY A 399 -22.92 42.57 24.27
CA GLY A 399 -23.97 42.82 25.26
C GLY A 399 -23.42 43.18 26.65
N ALA A 400 -22.40 42.47 27.10
CA ALA A 400 -21.74 42.77 28.37
C ALA A 400 -21.05 44.16 28.37
N VAL A 401 -20.34 44.49 27.30
CA VAL A 401 -19.72 45.81 27.11
C VAL A 401 -20.81 46.91 27.06
N GLY A 402 -21.89 46.66 26.35
CA GLY A 402 -23.03 47.57 26.30
C GLY A 402 -23.65 47.84 27.70
N ALA A 403 -23.79 46.80 28.52
CA ALA A 403 -24.29 46.95 29.90
C ALA A 403 -23.35 47.80 30.77
N VAL A 404 -22.04 47.61 30.66
CA VAL A 404 -21.06 48.43 31.38
C VAL A 404 -21.08 49.88 30.92
N LEU A 405 -21.17 50.14 29.61
CA LEU A 405 -21.24 51.49 29.07
C LEU A 405 -22.55 52.18 29.48
N MET A 406 -23.67 51.49 29.44
CA MET A 406 -24.96 52.02 29.92
C MET A 406 -24.94 52.39 31.42
N SER A 407 -24.28 51.53 32.24
CA SER A 407 -24.10 51.80 33.65
C SER A 407 -23.26 53.06 33.90
N LEU A 408 -22.14 53.19 33.16
CA LEU A 408 -21.27 54.38 33.26
C LEU A 408 -22.00 55.64 32.78
N THR A 409 -22.73 55.59 31.68
CA THR A 409 -23.51 56.72 31.18
C THR A 409 -24.62 57.13 32.19
N ALA A 410 -25.29 56.14 32.80
CA ALA A 410 -26.26 56.39 33.81
C ALA A 410 -25.65 57.07 35.09
N ILE A 411 -24.43 56.67 35.48
CA ILE A 411 -23.72 57.30 36.58
C ILE A 411 -23.44 58.78 36.25
N GLN A 412 -22.93 59.07 35.07
CA GLN A 412 -22.62 60.43 34.66
C GLN A 412 -23.91 61.32 34.59
N SER A 413 -24.97 60.80 33.95
CA SER A 413 -26.24 61.50 33.75
C SER A 413 -26.91 61.83 35.10
N LEU A 414 -26.94 60.86 36.02
CA LEU A 414 -27.59 61.04 37.35
C LEU A 414 -26.81 61.97 38.26
N GLN A 415 -25.49 62.13 38.08
CA GLN A 415 -24.69 63.07 38.85
C GLN A 415 -24.95 64.54 38.45
N TYR A 416 -25.21 64.83 37.19
CA TYR A 416 -25.21 66.20 36.64
C TYR A 416 -26.59 66.76 36.35
N THR A 417 -27.64 65.96 36.07
CA THR A 417 -28.90 66.45 35.49
C THR A 417 -30.14 66.15 36.28
N VAL A 418 -30.19 65.30 37.31
CA VAL A 418 -31.38 64.87 37.98
C VAL A 418 -31.31 65.15 39.50
N PRO A 419 -32.24 65.96 40.05
CA PRO A 419 -32.34 66.26 41.46
C PRO A 419 -33.01 65.11 42.23
N LEU A 420 -32.33 63.95 42.36
CA LEU A 420 -32.77 62.80 43.14
C LEU A 420 -32.15 62.82 44.54
N PRO A 421 -32.88 62.31 45.57
CA PRO A 421 -32.38 62.14 46.93
C PRO A 421 -31.10 61.26 46.89
N GLY A 422 -30.11 61.58 47.75
CA GLY A 422 -28.80 60.96 47.80
C GLY A 422 -28.83 59.41 47.77
N PRO A 423 -29.68 58.72 48.57
CA PRO A 423 -29.73 57.25 48.59
C PRO A 423 -30.36 56.60 47.35
N VAL A 424 -31.17 57.37 46.55
CA VAL A 424 -31.80 56.80 45.35
C VAL A 424 -30.88 56.68 44.13
N LYS A 425 -29.85 57.54 44.02
CA LYS A 425 -28.95 57.58 42.90
C LYS A 425 -28.20 56.28 42.69
N PRO A 426 -27.53 55.67 43.66
CA PRO A 426 -26.79 54.42 43.48
C PRO A 426 -27.73 53.23 43.17
N ALA A 427 -28.95 53.22 43.74
CA ALA A 427 -29.93 52.19 43.51
C ALA A 427 -30.48 52.22 42.04
N ALA A 428 -30.74 53.43 41.50
CA ALA A 428 -31.18 53.62 40.13
C ALA A 428 -30.08 53.19 39.10
N VAL A 429 -28.83 53.54 39.38
CA VAL A 429 -27.67 53.11 38.55
C VAL A 429 -27.56 51.59 38.49
N THR A 430 -27.67 50.93 39.66
CA THR A 430 -27.61 49.48 39.77
C THR A 430 -28.74 48.80 39.03
N SER A 431 -29.96 49.39 39.12
CA SER A 431 -31.13 48.84 38.39
C SER A 431 -30.99 48.94 36.87
N LEU A 432 -30.46 50.03 36.34
CA LEU A 432 -30.19 50.19 34.90
C LEU A 432 -29.10 49.23 34.41
N GLY A 433 -28.04 49.06 35.18
CA GLY A 433 -26.98 48.07 34.85
C GLY A 433 -27.51 46.63 34.87
N ALA A 434 -28.31 46.28 35.90
CA ALA A 434 -28.91 44.94 35.95
C ALA A 434 -29.91 44.68 34.82
N LEU A 435 -30.66 45.70 34.38
CA LEU A 435 -31.58 45.61 33.24
C LEU A 435 -30.78 45.35 31.92
N ALA A 436 -29.73 46.12 31.68
CA ALA A 436 -28.92 45.97 30.50
C ALA A 436 -28.24 44.58 30.46
N LEU A 437 -27.75 44.09 31.60
CA LEU A 437 -27.20 42.77 31.74
C LEU A 437 -28.26 41.68 31.45
N LEU A 438 -29.45 41.80 32.02
CA LEU A 438 -30.55 40.86 31.82
C LEU A 438 -30.94 40.79 30.33
N VAL A 439 -31.09 41.95 29.66
CA VAL A 439 -31.37 41.97 28.21
C VAL A 439 -30.31 41.23 27.41
N SER A 440 -29.04 41.45 27.74
CA SER A 440 -27.92 40.76 27.09
C SER A 440 -27.97 39.25 27.31
N LEU A 441 -28.28 38.81 28.53
CA LEU A 441 -28.43 37.38 28.87
C LEU A 441 -29.63 36.73 28.21
N VAL A 442 -30.73 37.47 28.04
CA VAL A 442 -31.90 37.00 27.29
C VAL A 442 -31.60 36.83 25.82
N VAL A 443 -30.91 37.79 25.21
CA VAL A 443 -30.43 37.67 23.82
C VAL A 443 -29.53 36.45 23.66
N LEU A 444 -28.57 36.29 24.56
CA LEU A 444 -27.65 35.11 24.57
C LEU A 444 -28.45 33.79 24.68
N ARG A 445 -29.52 33.75 25.51
CA ARG A 445 -30.38 32.58 25.64
C ARG A 445 -31.19 32.28 24.36
N VAL A 446 -31.71 33.31 23.69
CA VAL A 446 -32.47 33.17 22.43
C VAL A 446 -31.56 32.65 21.32
N VAL A 447 -30.33 33.12 21.25
CA VAL A 447 -29.34 32.69 20.25
C VAL A 447 -28.72 31.31 20.57
N SER A 448 -28.68 30.94 21.87
CA SER A 448 -28.08 29.66 22.29
C SER A 448 -29.00 28.88 23.24
N PRO A 449 -30.14 28.37 22.77
CA PRO A 449 -31.16 27.73 23.62
C PRO A 449 -30.69 26.40 24.22
N GLU A 450 -29.73 25.73 23.64
CA GLU A 450 -29.29 24.38 24.04
C GLU A 450 -28.41 24.34 25.29
N ARG A 451 -27.89 25.48 25.77
CA ARG A 451 -26.96 25.51 26.93
C ARG A 451 -27.77 25.69 28.22
N ARG A 452 -27.88 24.63 29.04
CA ARG A 452 -28.60 24.64 30.33
C ARG A 452 -28.15 25.77 31.27
N TRP A 453 -26.88 26.14 31.26
CA TRP A 453 -26.35 27.19 32.12
C TRP A 453 -26.75 28.62 31.68
N THR A 454 -27.15 28.85 30.39
CA THR A 454 -27.70 30.13 29.96
C THR A 454 -29.05 30.41 30.67
N ALA A 455 -29.83 29.40 30.99
CA ALA A 455 -31.04 29.54 31.79
C ALA A 455 -30.74 29.95 33.23
N VAL A 456 -29.66 29.40 33.80
CA VAL A 456 -29.22 29.79 35.16
C VAL A 456 -28.73 31.23 35.18
N LEU A 457 -27.96 31.64 34.16
CA LEU A 457 -27.47 33.02 34.05
C LEU A 457 -28.61 34.03 33.88
N VAL A 458 -29.61 33.73 33.04
CA VAL A 458 -30.82 34.58 32.89
C VAL A 458 -31.61 34.65 34.21
N GLY A 459 -31.72 33.53 34.93
CA GLY A 459 -32.31 33.50 36.27
C GLY A 459 -31.54 34.39 37.25
N ALA A 460 -30.24 34.30 37.30
CA ALA A 460 -29.38 35.14 38.14
C ALA A 460 -29.51 36.64 37.78
N GLY A 461 -29.52 36.95 36.45
CA GLY A 461 -29.72 38.32 35.97
C GLY A 461 -31.10 38.89 36.35
N ALA A 462 -32.16 38.09 36.26
CA ALA A 462 -33.51 38.49 36.69
C ALA A 462 -33.59 38.70 38.20
N ALA A 463 -32.93 37.85 39.00
CA ALA A 463 -32.81 38.01 40.42
C ALA A 463 -32.08 39.32 40.82
N ALA A 464 -30.98 39.59 40.13
CA ALA A 464 -30.18 40.83 40.38
C ALA A 464 -30.99 42.08 40.03
N LEU A 465 -31.76 42.06 38.90
CA LEU A 465 -32.65 43.15 38.54
C LEU A 465 -33.78 43.33 39.53
N GLY A 466 -34.44 42.25 39.99
CA GLY A 466 -35.48 42.29 41.01
C GLY A 466 -34.98 42.87 42.33
N ALA A 467 -33.82 42.48 42.80
CA ALA A 467 -33.17 43.01 43.97
C ALA A 467 -32.85 44.51 43.83
N ALA A 468 -32.34 44.93 42.66
CA ALA A 468 -31.96 46.33 42.40
C ALA A 468 -33.20 47.23 42.33
N LEU A 469 -34.30 46.75 41.69
CA LEU A 469 -35.57 47.48 41.63
C LEU A 469 -36.18 47.61 43.01
N ALA A 470 -36.25 46.56 43.84
CA ALA A 470 -36.73 46.61 45.21
C ALA A 470 -35.90 47.60 46.07
N TRP A 471 -34.57 47.57 45.93
CA TRP A 471 -33.72 48.56 46.61
C TRP A 471 -34.05 49.99 46.15
N THR A 472 -34.22 50.21 44.87
CA THR A 472 -34.62 51.56 44.34
C THR A 472 -35.96 52.03 44.90
N ALA A 473 -36.95 51.15 44.94
CA ALA A 473 -38.29 51.49 45.48
C ALA A 473 -38.26 51.84 46.99
N MET A 474 -37.52 51.07 47.79
CA MET A 474 -37.35 51.33 49.23
C MET A 474 -36.49 52.58 49.50
N SER A 475 -35.50 52.86 48.72
CA SER A 475 -34.72 54.09 48.80
C SER A 475 -35.57 55.32 48.46
N ALA A 476 -36.49 55.19 47.48
CA ALA A 476 -37.43 56.26 47.13
C ALA A 476 -38.52 56.48 48.19
N ALA A 477 -38.95 55.41 48.88
CA ALA A 477 -39.95 55.48 49.98
C ALA A 477 -39.37 55.98 51.33
N GLY A 478 -38.03 56.25 51.35
CA GLY A 478 -37.40 56.81 52.56
C GLY A 478 -37.18 55.81 53.71
N VAL A 479 -37.33 54.49 53.43
CA VAL A 479 -37.14 53.42 54.39
C VAL A 479 -35.67 53.01 54.37
N ALA A 480 -34.80 53.76 55.08
CA ALA A 480 -33.33 53.65 54.99
C ALA A 480 -32.70 52.87 56.15
N GLY A 481 -33.33 51.80 56.66
CA GLY A 481 -32.69 50.89 57.61
C GLY A 481 -31.98 49.72 56.99
N ALA A 482 -30.74 49.42 57.42
CA ALA A 482 -29.90 48.34 56.83
C ALA A 482 -30.61 46.96 56.81
N GLY A 483 -31.43 46.66 57.84
CA GLY A 483 -32.19 45.38 57.87
C GLY A 483 -33.32 45.34 56.81
N TRP A 484 -33.95 46.42 56.46
CA TRP A 484 -35.03 46.53 55.49
C TRP A 484 -34.47 46.42 54.03
N THR A 485 -33.25 46.90 53.79
CA THR A 485 -32.65 46.79 52.45
C THR A 485 -32.28 45.35 52.11
N TRP A 486 -31.86 44.57 53.10
CA TRP A 486 -31.58 43.14 52.92
C TRP A 486 -32.86 42.31 52.68
N THR A 487 -33.93 42.54 53.44
CA THR A 487 -35.21 41.85 53.28
C THR A 487 -35.89 42.23 51.95
N GLY A 488 -35.85 43.50 51.56
CA GLY A 488 -36.39 43.98 50.29
C GLY A 488 -35.59 43.46 49.09
N GLY A 489 -34.23 43.42 49.19
CA GLY A 489 -33.38 42.82 48.17
C GLY A 489 -33.62 41.33 47.99
N GLY A 490 -33.81 40.59 49.10
CA GLY A 490 -34.09 39.14 49.05
C GLY A 490 -35.47 38.82 48.43
N THR A 491 -36.53 39.60 48.79
CA THR A 491 -37.86 39.44 48.17
C THR A 491 -37.88 39.81 46.71
N GLY A 492 -37.18 40.88 46.29
CA GLY A 492 -36.99 41.27 44.90
C GLY A 492 -36.26 40.20 44.08
N ALA A 493 -35.20 39.62 44.63
CA ALA A 493 -34.48 38.53 44.00
C ALA A 493 -35.35 37.27 43.81
N ALA A 494 -36.13 36.90 44.84
CA ALA A 494 -37.06 35.78 44.77
C ALA A 494 -38.15 36.00 43.71
N ALA A 495 -38.73 37.22 43.62
CA ALA A 495 -39.70 37.60 42.58
C ALA A 495 -39.06 37.53 41.16
N GLY A 496 -37.81 38.01 40.99
CA GLY A 496 -37.08 37.89 39.71
C GLY A 496 -36.86 36.45 39.27
N LEU A 497 -36.52 35.58 40.20
CA LEU A 497 -36.33 34.16 39.93
C LEU A 497 -37.65 33.46 39.57
N THR A 498 -38.77 33.80 40.22
CA THR A 498 -40.09 33.20 39.90
C THR A 498 -40.55 33.62 38.52
N VAL A 499 -40.41 34.88 38.11
CA VAL A 499 -40.74 35.37 36.78
C VAL A 499 -39.87 34.66 35.74
N ALA A 500 -38.54 34.54 35.94
CA ALA A 500 -37.67 33.82 35.04
C ALA A 500 -38.04 32.34 34.92
N GLY A 501 -38.43 31.68 36.03
CA GLY A 501 -38.89 30.28 36.05
C GLY A 501 -40.22 30.07 35.28
N VAL A 502 -41.19 30.98 35.38
CA VAL A 502 -42.46 30.92 34.66
C VAL A 502 -42.23 31.12 33.13
N VAL A 503 -41.39 32.09 32.75
CA VAL A 503 -41.05 32.35 31.34
C VAL A 503 -40.33 31.18 30.74
N SER A 504 -39.39 30.54 31.47
CA SER A 504 -38.66 29.37 31.00
C SER A 504 -39.54 28.13 30.78
N ARG A 505 -40.58 27.92 31.63
CA ARG A 505 -41.54 26.80 31.49
C ARG A 505 -42.50 26.98 30.30
N ARG A 506 -42.87 28.23 29.93
CA ARG A 506 -43.73 28.52 28.78
C ARG A 506 -42.98 28.40 27.45
N GLY A 507 -41.69 28.69 27.41
CA GLY A 507 -40.84 28.54 26.21
C GLY A 507 -40.49 27.09 25.84
N GLY A 508 -40.55 26.12 26.78
CA GLY A 508 -40.26 24.70 26.54
C GLY A 508 -41.44 23.85 26.05
N ARG A 509 -42.61 24.46 25.78
CA ARG A 509 -43.84 23.80 25.27
C ARG A 509 -44.15 24.08 23.79
N ARG A 510 -43.25 24.63 23.04
CA ARG A 510 -43.40 24.84 21.57
C ARG A 510 -42.41 24.02 20.77
#